data_1bce08da233ed671e967d98e47bfa32e
#
_entry.id   1bce08da233ed671e967d98e47bfa32e
#
_cell.length_a   1.000
_cell.length_b   1.000
_cell.length_c   1.000
_cell.angle_alpha   90.00
_cell.angle_beta   90.00
_cell.angle_gamma   90.00
#
_symmetry.space_group_name_H-M   'P 1'
#
loop_
_entity.id
_entity.type
_entity.pdbx_description
1 polymer ?
#
loop_
_entity_poly.entity_id
_entity_poly.type
_entity_poly.pdbx_seq_one_letter_code
_entity_poly.pdbx_strand_id
1 'polypeptide(L)'
;RSQYATPLDDLLEEYGQGIMEIINPIDLESCRIGGVLYAIPNNRETASAVALNVRADIAEELGIEIPEKATYDEIHDILVQVHEAKPDLYALYPSWAQGGMHNPLPYDPLGDSLGVLENAFTDSTEVVNLYATQSYKDFVTMMYQWNQEGLIMPDATTTTENNLAPMGFASFQNYKPGIAEELERGTKYPREMILITEPYKHTAVAQNNNFIIPHCSASPEKAMELWNLMYTDADVSTLFVDGIEGKHWVWTDDSKTFITFPEGLEGSTSGYPSCDWAMPNQQLTPVWEGYPADLWDQLKEFNQQGAISPAMGFAWDSSSLTNQVTACNNVVSQYDTA
;
A
#
# COMPACT_ATOMS: atom_id res chain seq x y z
N ARG A 1 3.27 23.94 4.84
CA ARG A 1 2.57 24.37 6.08
C ARG A 1 3.52 24.93 7.13
N SER A 2 4.60 24.26 7.46
CA SER A 2 5.48 24.63 8.57
C SER A 2 6.85 25.12 8.10
N GLN A 3 7.05 25.35 6.81
CA GLN A 3 8.33 25.70 6.19
C GLN A 3 9.47 24.71 6.55
N TYR A 4 9.13 23.43 6.74
CA TYR A 4 10.11 22.40 7.05
C TYR A 4 10.89 21.92 5.82
N ALA A 5 10.26 21.98 4.63
CA ALA A 5 10.84 21.49 3.40
C ALA A 5 11.43 22.61 2.54
N THR A 6 12.54 22.31 1.90
CA THR A 6 13.18 23.16 0.87
C THR A 6 12.40 23.02 -0.44
N PRO A 7 12.17 24.10 -1.23
CA PRO A 7 11.75 23.98 -2.62
C PRO A 7 12.72 23.13 -3.43
N LEU A 8 12.21 22.22 -4.24
CA LEU A 8 13.02 21.21 -4.91
C LEU A 8 13.17 21.44 -6.43
N ASP A 9 12.44 22.38 -7.03
CA ASP A 9 12.41 22.56 -8.48
C ASP A 9 13.82 22.75 -9.07
N ASP A 10 14.57 23.75 -8.59
CA ASP A 10 15.93 24.04 -9.08
C ASP A 10 16.92 22.91 -8.74
N LEU A 11 16.79 22.33 -7.55
CA LEU A 11 17.64 21.21 -7.11
C LEU A 11 17.42 19.95 -7.96
N LEU A 12 16.15 19.68 -8.31
CA LEU A 12 15.80 18.54 -9.14
C LEU A 12 16.30 18.73 -10.58
N GLU A 13 16.16 19.93 -11.13
CA GLU A 13 16.64 20.27 -12.48
C GLU A 13 18.17 20.16 -12.58
N GLU A 14 18.93 20.60 -11.56
CA GLU A 14 20.38 20.65 -11.60
C GLU A 14 21.04 19.32 -11.15
N TYR A 15 20.50 18.65 -10.12
CA TYR A 15 21.16 17.50 -9.48
C TYR A 15 20.31 16.21 -9.49
N GLY A 16 19.02 16.27 -9.89
CA GLY A 16 18.09 15.16 -9.82
C GLY A 16 17.57 14.67 -11.18
N GLN A 17 18.35 14.83 -12.25
CA GLN A 17 17.90 14.51 -13.62
C GLN A 17 17.48 13.04 -13.79
N GLY A 18 18.20 12.11 -13.16
CA GLY A 18 17.84 10.69 -13.19
C GLY A 18 16.52 10.38 -12.48
N ILE A 19 16.17 11.14 -11.43
CA ILE A 19 14.86 11.04 -10.79
C ILE A 19 13.75 11.44 -11.76
N MET A 20 13.95 12.53 -12.54
CA MET A 20 12.96 13.00 -13.54
C MET A 20 12.77 12.00 -14.69
N GLU A 21 13.76 11.17 -14.99
CA GLU A 21 13.65 10.12 -16.02
C GLU A 21 12.84 8.91 -15.53
N ILE A 22 12.79 8.68 -14.20
CA ILE A 22 12.19 7.50 -13.58
C ILE A 22 10.79 7.79 -13.08
N ILE A 23 10.60 8.90 -12.37
CA ILE A 23 9.30 9.25 -11.76
C ILE A 23 8.36 9.84 -12.81
N ASN A 24 7.13 9.31 -12.85
CA ASN A 24 6.11 9.83 -13.74
C ASN A 24 5.83 11.32 -13.43
N PRO A 25 5.83 12.22 -14.41
CA PRO A 25 5.57 13.65 -14.20
C PRO A 25 4.28 13.96 -13.42
N ILE A 26 3.21 13.15 -13.60
CA ILE A 26 1.95 13.37 -12.88
C ILE A 26 2.09 13.07 -11.38
N ASP A 27 2.98 12.14 -11.00
CA ASP A 27 3.25 11.81 -9.60
C ASP A 27 4.08 12.93 -8.95
N LEU A 28 5.02 13.57 -9.67
CA LEU A 28 5.70 14.77 -9.21
C LEU A 28 4.74 15.95 -9.05
N GLU A 29 3.80 16.16 -10.00
CA GLU A 29 2.79 17.22 -9.88
C GLU A 29 1.91 17.02 -8.63
N SER A 30 1.62 15.78 -8.23
CA SER A 30 0.87 15.45 -7.01
C SER A 30 1.60 15.88 -5.72
N CYS A 31 2.90 16.17 -5.77
CA CYS A 31 3.73 16.61 -4.66
C CYS A 31 3.95 18.13 -4.60
N ARG A 32 3.29 18.89 -5.50
CA ARG A 32 3.37 20.37 -5.52
C ARG A 32 2.35 21.00 -4.58
N ILE A 33 2.77 22.02 -3.89
CA ILE A 33 1.88 22.87 -3.06
C ILE A 33 2.02 24.30 -3.55
N GLY A 34 0.92 24.89 -4.03
CA GLY A 34 0.96 26.23 -4.60
C GLY A 34 1.88 26.38 -5.81
N GLY A 35 2.05 25.31 -6.60
CA GLY A 35 2.91 25.28 -7.79
C GLY A 35 4.39 24.99 -7.51
N VAL A 36 4.81 24.85 -6.26
CA VAL A 36 6.20 24.58 -5.84
C VAL A 36 6.33 23.12 -5.42
N LEU A 37 7.35 22.44 -5.94
CA LEU A 37 7.67 21.04 -5.56
C LEU A 37 8.39 21.03 -4.21
N TYR A 38 7.85 20.28 -3.25
CA TYR A 38 8.44 20.13 -1.90
C TYR A 38 8.82 18.70 -1.54
N ALA A 39 8.38 17.73 -2.31
CA ALA A 39 8.64 16.33 -2.04
C ALA A 39 8.82 15.54 -3.34
N ILE A 40 9.53 14.42 -3.27
CA ILE A 40 9.71 13.46 -4.37
C ILE A 40 9.11 12.13 -3.92
N PRO A 41 8.15 11.57 -4.67
CA PRO A 41 7.59 10.26 -4.35
C PRO A 41 8.62 9.17 -4.64
N ASN A 42 8.57 8.07 -3.88
CA ASN A 42 9.37 6.90 -4.19
C ASN A 42 8.87 6.16 -5.44
N ASN A 43 9.78 5.43 -6.09
CA ASN A 43 9.45 4.59 -7.24
C ASN A 43 9.00 3.20 -6.77
N ARG A 44 7.69 3.05 -6.60
CA ARG A 44 7.01 1.86 -6.09
C ARG A 44 5.75 1.56 -6.89
N GLU A 45 4.84 0.77 -6.33
CA GLU A 45 3.47 0.71 -6.86
C GLU A 45 2.81 2.07 -6.77
N THR A 46 2.34 2.57 -7.92
CA THR A 46 1.59 3.83 -8.06
C THR A 46 0.16 3.61 -8.53
N ALA A 47 -0.22 2.35 -8.78
CA ALA A 47 -1.60 1.93 -8.88
C ALA A 47 -2.03 1.26 -7.58
N SER A 48 -3.31 1.30 -7.29
CA SER A 48 -3.97 0.58 -6.21
C SER A 48 -4.97 -0.40 -6.79
N ALA A 49 -5.10 -1.55 -6.16
CA ALA A 49 -6.26 -2.43 -6.31
C ALA A 49 -6.59 -3.00 -4.94
N VAL A 50 -7.80 -3.50 -4.77
CA VAL A 50 -8.20 -4.15 -3.53
C VAL A 50 -8.43 -5.62 -3.80
N ALA A 51 -7.94 -6.46 -2.88
CA ALA A 51 -8.14 -7.89 -2.91
C ALA A 51 -8.56 -8.42 -1.54
N LEU A 52 -9.11 -9.61 -1.52
CA LEU A 52 -9.19 -10.44 -0.34
C LEU A 52 -7.96 -11.34 -0.30
N ASN A 53 -7.12 -11.20 0.72
CA ASN A 53 -6.04 -12.10 1.03
C ASN A 53 -6.58 -13.32 1.77
N VAL A 54 -6.31 -14.53 1.29
CA VAL A 54 -6.82 -15.78 1.89
C VAL A 54 -5.70 -16.76 2.22
N ARG A 55 -5.94 -17.62 3.19
CA ARG A 55 -5.09 -18.76 3.55
C ARG A 55 -5.28 -19.88 2.53
N ALA A 56 -4.32 -20.06 1.62
CA ALA A 56 -4.37 -21.06 0.58
C ALA A 56 -4.41 -22.49 1.12
N ASP A 57 -3.68 -22.78 2.21
CA ASP A 57 -3.69 -24.11 2.86
C ASP A 57 -5.06 -24.48 3.44
N ILE A 58 -5.82 -23.51 3.94
CA ILE A 58 -7.18 -23.75 4.43
C ILE A 58 -8.14 -23.97 3.26
N ALA A 59 -8.02 -23.19 2.20
CA ALA A 59 -8.83 -23.36 1.00
C ALA A 59 -8.61 -24.76 0.37
N GLU A 60 -7.35 -25.18 0.25
CA GLU A 60 -6.99 -26.53 -0.24
C GLU A 60 -7.56 -27.64 0.66
N GLU A 61 -7.41 -27.53 1.98
CA GLU A 61 -7.95 -28.48 2.95
C GLU A 61 -9.46 -28.65 2.83
N LEU A 62 -10.18 -27.56 2.57
CA LEU A 62 -11.64 -27.55 2.45
C LEU A 62 -12.14 -27.81 1.02
N GLY A 63 -11.24 -27.89 0.05
CA GLY A 63 -11.59 -28.05 -1.37
C GLY A 63 -12.29 -26.82 -1.95
N ILE A 64 -12.02 -25.64 -1.43
CA ILE A 64 -12.53 -24.36 -1.92
C ILE A 64 -11.62 -23.88 -3.06
N GLU A 65 -12.19 -23.70 -4.25
CA GLU A 65 -11.49 -23.09 -5.37
C GLU A 65 -11.41 -21.57 -5.16
N ILE A 66 -10.19 -21.02 -5.22
CA ILE A 66 -9.95 -19.59 -5.07
C ILE A 66 -9.97 -18.94 -6.46
N PRO A 67 -10.96 -18.08 -6.78
CA PRO A 67 -11.01 -17.42 -8.07
C PRO A 67 -10.00 -16.25 -8.12
N GLU A 68 -9.52 -15.94 -9.33
CA GLU A 68 -8.66 -14.76 -9.54
C GLU A 68 -9.36 -13.45 -9.15
N LYS A 69 -10.69 -13.37 -9.40
CA LYS A 69 -11.53 -12.21 -9.09
C LYS A 69 -12.90 -12.66 -8.60
N ALA A 70 -13.47 -11.95 -7.63
CA ALA A 70 -14.80 -12.24 -7.12
C ALA A 70 -15.59 -10.98 -6.77
N THR A 71 -16.90 -11.11 -6.80
CA THR A 71 -17.88 -10.18 -6.23
C THR A 71 -17.96 -10.36 -4.70
N TYR A 72 -18.55 -9.39 -4.01
CA TYR A 72 -18.79 -9.53 -2.56
C TYR A 72 -19.72 -10.71 -2.21
N ASP A 73 -20.68 -11.04 -3.07
CA ASP A 73 -21.56 -12.18 -2.86
C ASP A 73 -20.78 -13.51 -2.95
N GLU A 74 -19.89 -13.65 -3.93
CA GLU A 74 -19.03 -14.83 -4.06
C GLU A 74 -18.03 -14.92 -2.90
N ILE A 75 -17.48 -13.79 -2.43
CA ILE A 75 -16.65 -13.74 -1.23
C ILE A 75 -17.44 -14.19 0.00
N HIS A 76 -18.67 -13.72 0.16
CA HIS A 76 -19.54 -14.14 1.24
C HIS A 76 -19.71 -15.66 1.26
N ASP A 77 -20.01 -16.27 0.12
CA ASP A 77 -20.19 -17.71 0.02
C ASP A 77 -18.93 -18.49 0.43
N ILE A 78 -17.74 -17.98 0.08
CA ILE A 78 -16.46 -18.56 0.51
C ILE A 78 -16.31 -18.43 2.04
N LEU A 79 -16.57 -17.25 2.61
CA LEU A 79 -16.46 -17.03 4.05
C LEU A 79 -17.43 -17.89 4.85
N VAL A 80 -18.66 -18.08 4.38
CA VAL A 80 -19.67 -18.97 5.00
C VAL A 80 -19.18 -20.41 5.00
N GLN A 81 -18.66 -20.93 3.88
CA GLN A 81 -18.12 -22.29 3.80
C GLN A 81 -16.99 -22.51 4.82
N VAL A 82 -16.08 -21.54 4.96
CA VAL A 82 -14.99 -21.62 5.93
C VAL A 82 -15.51 -21.56 7.36
N HIS A 83 -16.44 -20.67 7.67
CA HIS A 83 -17.03 -20.51 8.99
C HIS A 83 -17.76 -21.78 9.46
N GLU A 84 -18.54 -22.39 8.54
CA GLU A 84 -19.26 -23.66 8.84
C GLU A 84 -18.31 -24.82 9.06
N ALA A 85 -17.23 -24.92 8.26
CA ALA A 85 -16.27 -26.02 8.34
C ALA A 85 -15.27 -25.87 9.49
N LYS A 86 -14.90 -24.65 9.85
CA LYS A 86 -13.88 -24.30 10.88
C LYS A 86 -14.39 -23.20 11.81
N PRO A 87 -15.37 -23.49 12.68
CA PRO A 87 -16.00 -22.48 13.55
C PRO A 87 -15.05 -21.85 14.59
N ASP A 88 -13.90 -22.45 14.85
CA ASP A 88 -12.86 -21.91 15.74
C ASP A 88 -11.91 -20.93 15.03
N LEU A 89 -12.08 -20.75 13.71
CA LEU A 89 -11.28 -19.85 12.89
C LEU A 89 -12.11 -18.62 12.50
N TYR A 90 -11.51 -17.44 12.58
CA TYR A 90 -12.16 -16.23 12.06
C TYR A 90 -12.19 -16.27 10.53
N ALA A 91 -13.38 -16.31 9.93
CA ALA A 91 -13.50 -16.32 8.48
C ALA A 91 -12.95 -15.02 7.88
N LEU A 92 -13.25 -13.88 8.50
CA LEU A 92 -12.72 -12.56 8.12
C LEU A 92 -12.14 -11.85 9.36
N TYR A 93 -10.91 -11.36 9.26
CA TYR A 93 -10.19 -10.66 10.33
C TYR A 93 -9.61 -9.32 9.82
N PRO A 94 -9.30 -8.35 10.72
CA PRO A 94 -8.75 -7.06 10.30
C PRO A 94 -7.33 -7.20 9.75
N SER A 95 -6.98 -6.35 8.80
CA SER A 95 -5.67 -6.38 8.12
C SER A 95 -4.50 -6.03 9.06
N TRP A 96 -4.77 -5.29 10.15
CA TRP A 96 -3.79 -4.92 11.18
C TRP A 96 -4.50 -4.65 12.52
N ALA A 97 -3.75 -4.76 13.62
CA ALA A 97 -4.25 -4.48 14.96
C ALA A 97 -4.80 -3.04 15.09
N GLN A 98 -5.93 -2.89 15.74
CA GLN A 98 -6.64 -1.61 15.96
C GLN A 98 -7.02 -0.86 14.67
N GLY A 99 -6.84 -1.49 13.50
CA GLY A 99 -7.10 -0.87 12.20
C GLY A 99 -8.52 -1.08 11.69
N GLY A 100 -9.27 -1.95 12.35
CA GLY A 100 -10.58 -2.34 11.85
C GLY A 100 -10.52 -3.03 10.48
N MET A 101 -11.63 -2.98 9.76
CA MET A 101 -11.74 -3.56 8.43
C MET A 101 -11.31 -2.54 7.38
N HIS A 102 -10.40 -2.91 6.50
CA HIS A 102 -10.00 -2.07 5.38
C HIS A 102 -11.22 -1.74 4.51
N ASN A 103 -11.37 -0.45 4.14
CA ASN A 103 -12.44 -0.02 3.24
C ASN A 103 -12.02 -0.29 1.77
N PRO A 104 -12.66 -1.24 1.09
CA PRO A 104 -12.28 -1.64 -0.26
C PRO A 104 -12.92 -0.82 -1.38
N LEU A 105 -13.55 0.31 -1.07
CA LEU A 105 -14.19 1.15 -2.09
C LEU A 105 -13.14 1.93 -2.90
N PRO A 106 -13.22 1.93 -4.25
CA PRO A 106 -12.25 2.56 -5.12
C PRO A 106 -12.49 4.07 -5.29
N TYR A 107 -12.45 4.84 -4.21
CA TYR A 107 -12.58 6.30 -4.25
C TYR A 107 -11.23 7.01 -4.34
N ASP A 108 -11.23 8.26 -4.80
CA ASP A 108 -10.05 9.13 -4.68
C ASP A 108 -10.18 10.01 -3.43
N PRO A 109 -9.28 9.88 -2.45
CA PRO A 109 -9.38 10.54 -1.15
C PRO A 109 -9.09 12.05 -1.18
N LEU A 110 -8.59 12.61 -2.28
CA LEU A 110 -8.26 14.04 -2.44
C LEU A 110 -7.41 14.64 -1.29
N GLY A 111 -6.63 13.80 -0.64
CA GLY A 111 -5.68 14.16 0.41
C GLY A 111 -6.07 13.70 1.82
N ASP A 112 -7.24 14.02 2.34
CA ASP A 112 -7.62 13.70 3.72
C ASP A 112 -8.92 12.91 3.88
N SER A 113 -9.51 12.47 2.77
CA SER A 113 -10.75 11.70 2.73
C SER A 113 -12.00 12.39 3.29
N LEU A 114 -11.96 13.68 3.61
CA LEU A 114 -13.14 14.44 4.04
C LEU A 114 -14.05 14.82 2.88
N GLY A 115 -13.45 15.02 1.70
CA GLY A 115 -14.13 15.14 0.43
C GLY A 115 -13.45 14.21 -0.56
N VAL A 116 -14.20 13.38 -1.28
CA VAL A 116 -13.66 12.36 -2.17
C VAL A 116 -14.30 12.45 -3.56
N LEU A 117 -13.63 11.89 -4.56
CA LEU A 117 -14.32 11.43 -5.77
C LEU A 117 -14.79 10.00 -5.51
N GLU A 118 -16.10 9.77 -5.51
CA GLU A 118 -16.69 8.52 -5.04
C GLU A 118 -16.20 7.28 -5.80
N ASN A 119 -15.86 7.45 -7.08
CA ASN A 119 -15.41 6.34 -7.91
C ASN A 119 -14.28 6.79 -8.83
N ALA A 120 -13.08 6.31 -8.57
CA ALA A 120 -11.87 6.63 -9.33
C ALA A 120 -11.88 6.10 -10.79
N PHE A 121 -12.82 5.21 -11.14
CA PHE A 121 -12.98 4.70 -12.51
C PHE A 121 -13.86 5.57 -13.40
N THR A 122 -14.36 6.70 -12.89
CA THR A 122 -15.21 7.62 -13.66
C THR A 122 -14.51 8.94 -13.93
N ASP A 123 -15.00 9.69 -14.92
CA ASP A 123 -14.52 11.05 -15.22
C ASP A 123 -15.19 12.13 -14.34
N SER A 124 -15.92 11.73 -13.30
CA SER A 124 -16.60 12.67 -12.41
C SER A 124 -15.59 13.42 -11.56
N THR A 125 -15.71 14.74 -11.56
CA THR A 125 -14.98 15.64 -10.65
C THR A 125 -15.85 16.19 -9.53
N GLU A 126 -17.04 15.59 -9.30
CA GLU A 126 -17.91 15.97 -8.21
C GLU A 126 -17.33 15.47 -6.88
N VAL A 127 -17.03 16.42 -6.00
CA VAL A 127 -16.52 16.12 -4.66
C VAL A 127 -17.69 15.85 -3.74
N VAL A 128 -17.71 14.68 -3.12
CA VAL A 128 -18.78 14.25 -2.22
C VAL A 128 -18.23 13.89 -0.83
N ASN A 129 -19.11 13.86 0.16
CA ASN A 129 -18.78 13.28 1.47
C ASN A 129 -18.93 11.75 1.37
N LEU A 130 -17.84 11.00 1.50
CA LEU A 130 -17.82 9.54 1.39
C LEU A 130 -18.89 8.87 2.27
N TYR A 131 -19.00 9.29 3.51
CA TYR A 131 -19.95 8.74 4.50
C TYR A 131 -21.44 8.98 4.18
N ALA A 132 -21.72 9.90 3.24
CA ALA A 132 -23.08 10.17 2.77
C ALA A 132 -23.42 9.46 1.45
N THR A 133 -22.46 8.74 0.85
CA THR A 133 -22.67 8.05 -0.42
C THR A 133 -23.45 6.75 -0.25
N GLN A 134 -24.09 6.31 -1.33
CA GLN A 134 -24.79 5.02 -1.33
C GLN A 134 -23.79 3.85 -1.28
N SER A 135 -22.67 3.97 -1.98
CA SER A 135 -21.61 2.95 -1.98
C SER A 135 -21.04 2.67 -0.57
N TYR A 136 -20.81 3.73 0.21
CA TYR A 136 -20.35 3.57 1.60
C TYR A 136 -21.46 2.93 2.47
N LYS A 137 -22.71 3.35 2.30
CA LYS A 137 -23.84 2.77 3.04
C LYS A 137 -24.02 1.29 2.72
N ASP A 138 -23.90 0.91 1.46
CA ASP A 138 -24.02 -0.49 1.03
C ASP A 138 -22.88 -1.33 1.64
N PHE A 139 -21.65 -0.81 1.60
CA PHE A 139 -20.50 -1.46 2.21
C PHE A 139 -20.69 -1.69 3.73
N VAL A 140 -21.02 -0.68 4.50
CA VAL A 140 -21.20 -0.84 5.95
C VAL A 140 -22.39 -1.71 6.30
N THR A 141 -23.45 -1.71 5.45
CA THR A 141 -24.60 -2.59 5.64
C THR A 141 -24.20 -4.06 5.42
N MET A 142 -23.43 -4.34 4.38
CA MET A 142 -22.87 -5.66 4.10
C MET A 142 -21.97 -6.13 5.27
N MET A 143 -21.05 -5.28 5.72
CA MET A 143 -20.18 -5.61 6.86
C MET A 143 -20.96 -5.87 8.14
N TYR A 144 -22.02 -5.10 8.40
CA TYR A 144 -22.92 -5.35 9.53
C TYR A 144 -23.60 -6.72 9.41
N GLN A 145 -24.10 -7.08 8.24
CA GLN A 145 -24.72 -8.39 7.99
C GLN A 145 -23.71 -9.52 8.24
N TRP A 146 -22.52 -9.45 7.66
CA TRP A 146 -21.46 -10.45 7.88
C TRP A 146 -21.03 -10.58 9.35
N ASN A 147 -21.06 -9.47 10.09
CA ASN A 147 -20.82 -9.50 11.53
C ASN A 147 -21.95 -10.21 12.29
N GLN A 148 -23.23 -9.98 11.92
CA GLN A 148 -24.37 -10.68 12.53
C GLN A 148 -24.38 -12.18 12.22
N GLU A 149 -23.84 -12.60 11.10
CA GLU A 149 -23.65 -13.99 10.70
C GLU A 149 -22.45 -14.66 11.37
N GLY A 150 -21.64 -13.91 12.14
CA GLY A 150 -20.45 -14.42 12.83
C GLY A 150 -19.24 -14.62 11.94
N LEU A 151 -19.24 -14.06 10.71
CA LEU A 151 -18.14 -14.21 9.77
C LEU A 151 -16.93 -13.32 10.14
N ILE A 152 -17.16 -12.21 10.85
CA ILE A 152 -16.13 -11.25 11.24
C ILE A 152 -15.63 -11.56 12.65
N MET A 153 -14.33 -11.41 12.85
CA MET A 153 -13.70 -11.50 14.17
C MET A 153 -14.40 -10.56 15.17
N PRO A 154 -14.88 -11.04 16.33
CA PRO A 154 -15.74 -10.24 17.23
C PRO A 154 -15.10 -8.95 17.77
N ASP A 155 -13.77 -8.95 17.99
CA ASP A 155 -13.01 -7.81 18.51
C ASP A 155 -12.13 -7.15 17.41
N ALA A 156 -12.56 -7.22 16.15
CA ALA A 156 -11.82 -6.72 14.99
C ALA A 156 -11.36 -5.26 15.14
N THR A 157 -12.17 -4.39 15.74
CA THR A 157 -11.86 -2.96 15.92
C THR A 157 -11.03 -2.64 17.16
N THR A 158 -10.91 -3.57 18.10
CA THR A 158 -10.27 -3.35 19.40
C THR A 158 -9.07 -4.26 19.68
N THR A 159 -8.85 -5.28 18.85
CA THR A 159 -7.74 -6.22 19.03
C THR A 159 -6.39 -5.50 18.98
N THR A 160 -5.49 -5.91 19.88
CA THR A 160 -4.08 -5.48 19.88
C THR A 160 -3.15 -6.55 19.33
N GLU A 161 -3.70 -7.70 18.90
CA GLU A 161 -2.93 -8.80 18.31
C GLU A 161 -2.45 -8.42 16.92
N ASN A 162 -1.15 -8.44 16.71
CA ASN A 162 -0.53 -8.09 15.42
C ASN A 162 -0.38 -9.29 14.48
N ASN A 163 -0.41 -10.52 15.01
CA ASN A 163 -0.30 -11.72 14.21
C ASN A 163 -1.61 -12.51 14.22
N LEU A 164 -2.56 -12.05 13.43
CA LEU A 164 -3.87 -12.70 13.30
C LEU A 164 -3.89 -13.86 12.28
N ALA A 165 -2.84 -14.01 11.50
CA ALA A 165 -2.72 -15.03 10.47
C ALA A 165 -2.95 -16.49 10.96
N PRO A 166 -2.49 -16.90 12.18
CA PRO A 166 -2.77 -18.24 12.70
C PRO A 166 -4.25 -18.49 13.01
N MET A 167 -5.01 -17.43 13.29
CA MET A 167 -6.39 -17.50 13.82
C MET A 167 -7.44 -17.16 12.77
N GLY A 168 -7.03 -16.70 11.58
CA GLY A 168 -7.94 -16.20 10.57
C GLY A 168 -7.72 -16.79 9.18
N PHE A 169 -8.77 -16.80 8.38
CA PHE A 169 -8.76 -17.25 6.99
C PHE A 169 -8.48 -16.11 6.02
N ALA A 170 -9.25 -15.02 6.10
CA ALA A 170 -9.22 -13.95 5.10
C ALA A 170 -9.14 -12.54 5.72
N SER A 171 -8.52 -11.62 4.99
CA SER A 171 -8.52 -10.18 5.29
C SER A 171 -8.52 -9.35 4.00
N PHE A 172 -9.13 -8.17 4.02
CA PHE A 172 -8.98 -7.22 2.90
C PHE A 172 -7.55 -6.70 2.84
N GLN A 173 -7.02 -6.54 1.63
CA GLN A 173 -5.63 -6.15 1.40
C GLN A 173 -5.54 -5.20 0.20
N ASN A 174 -4.65 -4.20 0.27
CA ASN A 174 -4.19 -3.52 -0.92
C ASN A 174 -3.38 -4.50 -1.77
N TYR A 175 -3.80 -4.65 -3.02
CA TYR A 175 -3.14 -5.53 -3.97
C TYR A 175 -2.02 -4.82 -4.72
N LYS A 176 -0.92 -5.52 -4.87
CA LYS A 176 0.18 -5.27 -5.81
C LYS A 176 0.78 -6.61 -6.21
N PRO A 177 1.48 -6.72 -7.35
CA PRO A 177 2.29 -7.91 -7.65
C PRO A 177 3.26 -8.24 -6.52
N GLY A 178 3.39 -9.51 -6.16
CA GLY A 178 4.26 -9.99 -5.08
C GLY A 178 3.67 -9.87 -3.67
N ILE A 179 2.46 -9.34 -3.48
CA ILE A 179 1.90 -9.17 -2.12
C ILE A 179 1.59 -10.50 -1.44
N ALA A 180 1.19 -11.54 -2.18
CA ALA A 180 0.94 -12.86 -1.62
C ALA A 180 2.23 -13.46 -1.03
N GLU A 181 3.31 -13.40 -1.76
CA GLU A 181 4.64 -13.87 -1.36
C GLU A 181 5.21 -13.04 -0.19
N GLU A 182 4.98 -11.74 -0.18
CA GLU A 182 5.34 -10.85 0.93
C GLU A 182 4.63 -11.28 2.24
N LEU A 183 3.32 -11.50 2.15
CA LEU A 183 2.51 -11.93 3.30
C LEU A 183 2.86 -13.37 3.74
N GLU A 184 3.12 -14.28 2.82
CA GLU A 184 3.57 -15.63 3.13
C GLU A 184 4.92 -15.60 3.85
N ARG A 185 5.90 -14.84 3.35
CA ARG A 185 7.20 -14.67 4.00
C ARG A 185 7.07 -14.12 5.42
N GLY A 186 6.20 -13.14 5.60
CA GLY A 186 5.94 -12.50 6.91
C GLY A 186 5.21 -13.38 7.89
N THR A 187 4.20 -14.13 7.44
CA THR A 187 3.30 -14.91 8.30
C THR A 187 3.63 -16.39 8.38
N LYS A 188 4.41 -16.93 7.43
CA LYS A 188 4.73 -18.36 7.25
C LYS A 188 3.52 -19.23 6.87
N TYR A 189 2.48 -18.62 6.33
CA TYR A 189 1.29 -19.30 5.80
C TYR A 189 1.12 -18.99 4.32
N PRO A 190 0.85 -19.98 3.46
CA PRO A 190 0.63 -19.75 2.04
C PRO A 190 -0.58 -18.86 1.81
N ARG A 191 -0.47 -17.97 0.84
CA ARG A 191 -1.46 -16.93 0.54
C ARG A 191 -1.87 -16.95 -0.91
N GLU A 192 -3.14 -16.69 -1.13
CA GLU A 192 -3.70 -16.36 -2.44
C GLU A 192 -4.51 -15.08 -2.35
N MET A 193 -4.68 -14.42 -3.49
CA MET A 193 -5.35 -13.13 -3.58
C MET A 193 -6.57 -13.25 -4.50
N ILE A 194 -7.73 -12.81 -4.01
CA ILE A 194 -8.95 -12.67 -4.81
C ILE A 194 -9.13 -11.20 -5.10
N LEU A 195 -8.97 -10.76 -6.34
CA LEU A 195 -9.17 -9.37 -6.72
C LEU A 195 -10.63 -8.94 -6.57
N ILE A 196 -10.86 -7.77 -6.00
CA ILE A 196 -12.17 -7.14 -5.84
C ILE A 196 -12.31 -5.97 -6.82
N THR A 197 -11.24 -5.19 -7.01
CA THR A 197 -11.24 -4.05 -7.93
C THR A 197 -10.20 -4.24 -9.02
N GLU A 198 -10.42 -3.59 -10.17
CA GLU A 198 -9.35 -3.37 -11.15
C GLU A 198 -8.32 -2.39 -10.59
N PRO A 199 -7.09 -2.36 -11.13
CA PRO A 199 -6.10 -1.34 -10.77
C PRO A 199 -6.57 0.08 -11.10
N TYR A 200 -6.30 1.03 -10.20
CA TYR A 200 -6.57 2.45 -10.40
C TYR A 200 -5.52 3.32 -9.71
N LYS A 201 -5.36 4.55 -10.19
CA LYS A 201 -4.50 5.57 -9.58
C LYS A 201 -5.35 6.67 -8.98
N HIS A 202 -5.02 7.08 -7.78
CA HIS A 202 -5.68 8.16 -7.06
C HIS A 202 -4.66 9.11 -6.41
N THR A 203 -5.07 10.30 -6.03
CA THR A 203 -4.17 11.37 -5.57
C THR A 203 -3.27 10.99 -4.40
N ALA A 204 -3.74 10.13 -3.48
CA ALA A 204 -2.97 9.77 -2.29
C ALA A 204 -1.79 8.84 -2.58
N VAL A 205 -1.78 8.10 -3.69
CA VAL A 205 -0.70 7.12 -3.97
C VAL A 205 0.65 7.81 -4.07
N ALA A 206 0.75 8.90 -4.84
CA ALA A 206 1.98 9.67 -4.97
C ALA A 206 2.30 10.54 -3.73
N GLN A 207 1.34 10.72 -2.81
CA GLN A 207 1.48 11.59 -1.65
C GLN A 207 1.82 10.83 -0.34
N ASN A 208 1.65 9.52 -0.30
CA ASN A 208 1.76 8.75 0.94
C ASN A 208 3.21 8.50 1.39
N ASN A 209 4.15 8.32 0.45
CA ASN A 209 5.54 8.03 0.76
C ASN A 209 6.45 8.96 -0.03
N ASN A 210 6.90 10.01 0.62
CA ASN A 210 7.65 11.09 -0.01
C ASN A 210 8.93 11.41 0.74
N PHE A 211 9.95 11.80 -0.01
CA PHE A 211 11.19 12.32 0.52
C PHE A 211 11.19 13.85 0.44
N ILE A 212 11.60 14.50 1.52
CA ILE A 212 11.79 15.96 1.60
C ILE A 212 13.23 16.28 1.97
N ILE A 213 13.75 17.42 1.51
CA ILE A 213 14.97 18.02 2.06
C ILE A 213 14.53 19.05 3.08
N PRO A 214 14.90 18.89 4.37
CA PRO A 214 14.53 19.88 5.36
C PRO A 214 15.21 21.23 5.07
N HIS A 215 14.51 22.34 5.31
CA HIS A 215 15.04 23.69 5.07
C HIS A 215 16.29 24.02 5.90
N CYS A 216 16.54 23.29 6.98
CA CYS A 216 17.75 23.40 7.79
C CYS A 216 18.93 22.55 7.28
N SER A 217 18.79 21.88 6.13
CA SER A 217 19.90 21.16 5.51
C SER A 217 21.06 22.10 5.21
N ALA A 218 22.27 21.72 5.63
CA ALA A 218 23.46 22.51 5.35
C ALA A 218 23.97 22.35 3.90
N SER A 219 23.49 21.33 3.18
CA SER A 219 23.91 20.99 1.82
C SER A 219 22.76 20.32 1.06
N PRO A 220 21.70 21.06 0.69
CA PRO A 220 20.57 20.51 -0.03
C PRO A 220 20.94 19.93 -1.41
N GLU A 221 21.97 20.49 -2.07
CA GLU A 221 22.51 20.00 -3.34
C GLU A 221 23.07 18.58 -3.17
N LYS A 222 23.86 18.34 -2.12
CA LYS A 222 24.41 17.01 -1.82
C LYS A 222 23.34 16.00 -1.41
N ALA A 223 22.27 16.46 -0.77
CA ALA A 223 21.13 15.61 -0.47
C ALA A 223 20.42 15.17 -1.76
N MET A 224 20.24 16.09 -2.73
CA MET A 224 19.64 15.77 -4.02
C MET A 224 20.54 14.86 -4.86
N GLU A 225 21.85 15.10 -4.88
CA GLU A 225 22.81 14.18 -5.55
C GLU A 225 22.72 12.75 -4.97
N LEU A 226 22.66 12.61 -3.64
CA LEU A 226 22.48 11.31 -3.00
C LEU A 226 21.16 10.66 -3.40
N TRP A 227 20.06 11.43 -3.38
CA TRP A 227 18.77 10.90 -3.82
C TRP A 227 18.81 10.46 -5.27
N ASN A 228 19.41 11.26 -6.16
CA ASN A 228 19.55 10.85 -7.55
C ASN A 228 20.23 9.50 -7.69
N LEU A 229 21.30 9.24 -6.90
CA LEU A 229 21.94 7.92 -6.85
C LEU A 229 21.00 6.84 -6.30
N MET A 230 20.24 7.11 -5.23
CA MET A 230 19.29 6.15 -4.67
C MET A 230 18.13 5.79 -5.63
N TYR A 231 17.85 6.64 -6.61
CA TYR A 231 16.85 6.35 -7.66
C TYR A 231 17.45 5.68 -8.90
N THR A 232 18.74 5.83 -9.18
CA THR A 232 19.36 5.47 -10.47
C THR A 232 20.45 4.40 -10.39
N ASP A 233 21.09 4.23 -9.23
CA ASP A 233 22.21 3.31 -9.04
C ASP A 233 21.75 2.09 -8.23
N ALA A 234 21.89 0.89 -8.84
CA ALA A 234 21.41 -0.34 -8.23
C ALA A 234 22.18 -0.73 -6.96
N ASP A 235 23.50 -0.47 -6.90
CA ASP A 235 24.30 -0.80 -5.73
C ASP A 235 23.93 0.11 -4.55
N VAL A 236 23.74 1.41 -4.81
CA VAL A 236 23.31 2.38 -3.80
C VAL A 236 21.88 2.06 -3.33
N SER A 237 20.95 1.80 -4.26
CA SER A 237 19.58 1.44 -3.91
C SER A 237 19.53 0.16 -3.08
N THR A 238 20.23 -0.90 -3.49
CA THR A 238 20.28 -2.17 -2.76
C THR A 238 20.88 -2.00 -1.37
N LEU A 239 21.90 -1.16 -1.22
CA LEU A 239 22.49 -0.87 0.10
C LEU A 239 21.48 -0.25 1.06
N PHE A 240 20.60 0.63 0.57
CA PHE A 240 19.55 1.26 1.37
C PHE A 240 18.34 0.36 1.60
N VAL A 241 17.96 -0.46 0.62
CA VAL A 241 16.78 -1.34 0.71
C VAL A 241 17.10 -2.62 1.47
N ASP A 242 18.13 -3.34 1.08
CA ASP A 242 18.44 -4.68 1.58
C ASP A 242 19.66 -4.72 2.50
N GLY A 243 20.49 -3.67 2.49
CA GLY A 243 21.68 -3.57 3.31
C GLY A 243 22.92 -4.22 2.65
N ILE A 244 23.79 -4.82 3.44
CA ILE A 244 25.13 -5.25 3.06
C ILE A 244 25.13 -6.73 2.66
N GLU A 245 25.61 -7.04 1.43
CA GLU A 245 25.84 -8.41 0.95
C GLU A 245 26.76 -9.18 1.91
N GLY A 246 26.44 -10.45 2.14
CA GLY A 246 27.15 -11.35 3.05
C GLY A 246 26.83 -11.12 4.53
N LYS A 247 26.14 -10.02 4.88
CA LYS A 247 25.74 -9.70 6.25
C LYS A 247 24.23 -9.73 6.44
N HIS A 248 23.49 -9.07 5.57
CA HIS A 248 22.03 -8.95 5.68
C HIS A 248 21.31 -9.83 4.65
N TRP A 249 21.96 -10.07 3.51
CA TRP A 249 21.50 -10.92 2.44
C TRP A 249 22.67 -11.59 1.71
N VAL A 250 22.39 -12.66 0.99
CA VAL A 250 23.31 -13.37 0.09
C VAL A 250 22.58 -13.77 -1.18
N TRP A 251 23.31 -13.97 -2.29
CA TRP A 251 22.76 -14.59 -3.49
C TRP A 251 22.41 -16.04 -3.23
N THR A 252 21.30 -16.53 -3.77
CA THR A 252 20.92 -17.95 -3.67
C THR A 252 21.87 -18.86 -4.44
N ASP A 253 22.41 -18.36 -5.55
CA ASP A 253 23.33 -19.06 -6.42
C ASP A 253 24.16 -18.10 -7.31
N ASP A 254 25.02 -18.66 -8.15
CA ASP A 254 25.89 -17.90 -9.07
C ASP A 254 25.11 -17.19 -10.20
N SER A 255 23.85 -17.53 -10.45
CA SER A 255 23.01 -16.85 -11.47
C SER A 255 22.65 -15.43 -11.07
N LYS A 256 22.70 -15.12 -9.77
CA LYS A 256 22.36 -13.81 -9.18
C LYS A 256 20.94 -13.35 -9.57
N THR A 257 19.98 -14.30 -9.56
CA THR A 257 18.57 -13.99 -9.82
C THR A 257 17.87 -13.58 -8.53
N PHE A 258 18.13 -14.35 -7.45
CA PHE A 258 17.45 -14.13 -6.16
C PHE A 258 18.43 -13.93 -5.03
N ILE A 259 17.96 -13.18 -4.03
CA ILE A 259 18.64 -13.06 -2.74
C ILE A 259 17.85 -13.76 -1.63
N THR A 260 18.56 -14.15 -0.58
CA THR A 260 17.98 -14.76 0.62
C THR A 260 18.76 -14.31 1.86
N PHE A 261 18.27 -14.66 3.04
CA PHE A 261 19.02 -14.40 4.28
C PHE A 261 20.25 -15.32 4.38
N PRO A 262 21.36 -14.84 4.93
CA PRO A 262 22.49 -15.70 5.31
C PRO A 262 22.06 -16.84 6.24
N GLU A 263 22.78 -17.96 6.22
CA GLU A 263 22.49 -19.12 7.06
C GLU A 263 22.33 -18.73 8.55
N GLY A 264 21.22 -19.15 9.16
CA GLY A 264 20.88 -18.87 10.56
C GLY A 264 20.28 -17.48 10.80
N LEU A 265 20.03 -16.69 9.77
CA LEU A 265 19.32 -15.42 9.87
C LEU A 265 17.95 -15.48 9.21
N GLU A 266 17.07 -14.61 9.64
CA GLU A 266 15.76 -14.34 9.05
C GLU A 266 15.41 -12.85 9.21
N GLY A 267 14.33 -12.38 8.64
CA GLY A 267 13.94 -10.96 8.66
C GLY A 267 13.95 -10.33 10.05
N SER A 268 13.47 -11.07 11.06
CA SER A 268 13.41 -10.62 12.46
C SER A 268 14.78 -10.55 13.16
N THR A 269 15.77 -11.29 12.66
CA THR A 269 17.09 -11.43 13.30
C THR A 269 18.25 -10.85 12.48
N SER A 270 17.99 -10.44 11.22
CA SER A 270 19.02 -9.86 10.34
C SER A 270 19.63 -8.56 10.86
N GLY A 271 18.90 -7.86 11.74
CA GLY A 271 19.28 -6.54 12.25
C GLY A 271 19.13 -5.41 11.21
N TYR A 272 18.62 -5.71 10.02
CA TYR A 272 18.31 -4.76 8.97
C TYR A 272 16.86 -5.02 8.49
N PRO A 273 15.90 -4.23 8.94
CA PRO A 273 14.52 -4.39 8.51
C PRO A 273 14.40 -3.99 7.04
N SER A 274 14.02 -4.93 6.20
CA SER A 274 13.65 -4.63 4.83
C SER A 274 12.33 -3.85 4.84
N CYS A 275 12.34 -2.63 4.30
CA CYS A 275 11.18 -1.77 4.11
C CYS A 275 11.25 -1.17 2.71
N ASP A 276 11.28 -2.05 1.71
CA ASP A 276 11.52 -1.75 0.31
C ASP A 276 10.53 -0.71 -0.25
N TRP A 277 9.26 -0.86 0.08
CA TRP A 277 8.19 0.07 -0.34
C TRP A 277 8.36 1.50 0.18
N ALA A 278 9.14 1.71 1.25
CA ALA A 278 9.41 3.04 1.82
C ALA A 278 10.70 3.68 1.26
N MET A 279 11.49 2.93 0.48
CA MET A 279 12.78 3.42 -0.04
C MET A 279 12.62 4.10 -1.40
N PRO A 280 13.58 4.93 -1.83
CA PRO A 280 13.46 5.73 -3.06
C PRO A 280 13.15 4.93 -4.32
N ASN A 281 13.80 3.80 -4.53
CA ASN A 281 13.57 2.95 -5.71
C ASN A 281 13.80 1.47 -5.43
N GLN A 282 12.73 0.75 -5.06
CA GLN A 282 12.81 -0.70 -4.85
C GLN A 282 13.04 -1.50 -6.14
N GLN A 283 12.69 -0.95 -7.31
CA GLN A 283 12.74 -1.68 -8.58
C GLN A 283 14.18 -1.86 -9.13
N LEU A 284 15.18 -1.30 -8.46
CA LEU A 284 16.60 -1.50 -8.79
C LEU A 284 17.25 -2.62 -7.97
N THR A 285 16.56 -3.14 -6.97
CA THR A 285 17.13 -4.13 -6.06
C THR A 285 16.96 -5.55 -6.59
N PRO A 286 17.77 -6.51 -6.14
CA PRO A 286 17.56 -7.91 -6.42
C PRO A 286 16.21 -8.41 -5.90
N VAL A 287 15.66 -9.42 -6.54
CA VAL A 287 14.39 -10.04 -6.10
C VAL A 287 14.68 -11.04 -4.99
N TRP A 288 13.87 -11.02 -3.93
CA TRP A 288 13.97 -12.02 -2.86
C TRP A 288 13.46 -13.39 -3.32
N GLU A 289 14.08 -14.45 -2.82
CA GLU A 289 13.62 -15.83 -3.03
C GLU A 289 12.15 -15.98 -2.59
N GLY A 290 11.38 -16.71 -3.40
CA GLY A 290 9.94 -16.89 -3.21
C GLY A 290 9.08 -15.94 -4.05
N TYR A 291 9.64 -14.85 -4.57
CA TYR A 291 8.92 -13.98 -5.50
C TYR A 291 9.14 -14.37 -6.97
N PRO A 292 8.23 -13.96 -7.89
CA PRO A 292 8.48 -14.07 -9.33
C PRO A 292 9.77 -13.36 -9.74
N ALA A 293 10.57 -13.97 -10.59
CA ALA A 293 11.85 -13.38 -11.05
C ALA A 293 11.66 -12.06 -11.81
N ASP A 294 10.49 -11.87 -12.41
CA ASP A 294 10.07 -10.69 -13.16
C ASP A 294 9.20 -9.72 -12.34
N LEU A 295 9.27 -9.79 -11.00
CA LEU A 295 8.45 -8.98 -10.08
C LEU A 295 8.43 -7.50 -10.46
N TRP A 296 9.61 -6.93 -10.78
CA TRP A 296 9.68 -5.50 -11.09
C TRP A 296 9.05 -5.15 -12.45
N ASP A 297 9.05 -6.07 -13.39
CA ASP A 297 8.35 -5.88 -14.67
C ASP A 297 6.83 -6.02 -14.49
N GLN A 298 6.37 -6.97 -13.67
CA GLN A 298 4.96 -7.06 -13.27
C GLN A 298 4.49 -5.79 -12.55
N LEU A 299 5.32 -5.22 -11.67
CA LEU A 299 4.99 -3.98 -10.96
C LEU A 299 4.90 -2.77 -11.90
N LYS A 300 5.80 -2.67 -12.89
CA LYS A 300 5.74 -1.63 -13.92
C LYS A 300 4.46 -1.76 -14.76
N GLU A 301 4.12 -2.97 -15.17
CA GLU A 301 2.90 -3.26 -15.93
C GLU A 301 1.64 -2.91 -15.12
N PHE A 302 1.58 -3.32 -13.86
CA PHE A 302 0.51 -2.97 -12.92
C PHE A 302 0.33 -1.45 -12.81
N ASN A 303 1.44 -0.70 -12.70
CA ASN A 303 1.41 0.76 -12.66
C ASN A 303 0.89 1.41 -13.95
N GLN A 304 1.03 0.75 -15.10
CA GLN A 304 0.56 1.26 -16.41
C GLN A 304 -0.91 0.94 -16.69
N GLN A 305 -1.42 -0.16 -16.15
CA GLN A 305 -2.79 -0.64 -16.42
C GLN A 305 -3.87 0.10 -15.63
N GLY A 306 -3.49 0.80 -14.56
CA GLY A 306 -4.44 1.45 -13.67
C GLY A 306 -5.25 2.56 -14.34
N ALA A 307 -6.58 2.56 -14.19
CA ALA A 307 -7.41 3.71 -14.49
C ALA A 307 -6.90 4.94 -13.71
N ILE A 308 -6.87 6.11 -14.34
CA ILE A 308 -6.32 7.32 -13.72
C ILE A 308 -7.46 8.20 -13.26
N SER A 309 -7.52 8.49 -11.95
CA SER A 309 -8.48 9.47 -11.41
C SER A 309 -8.34 10.83 -12.10
N PRO A 310 -9.45 11.50 -12.44
CA PRO A 310 -9.41 12.83 -13.04
C PRO A 310 -8.78 13.91 -12.13
N ALA A 311 -8.57 13.60 -10.85
CA ALA A 311 -7.90 14.47 -9.88
C ALA A 311 -6.39 14.23 -9.77
N MET A 312 -5.80 13.30 -10.51
CA MET A 312 -4.35 13.06 -10.43
C MET A 312 -3.58 14.37 -10.69
N GLY A 313 -2.55 14.61 -9.87
CA GLY A 313 -1.81 15.88 -9.83
C GLY A 313 -2.42 16.93 -8.90
N PHE A 314 -3.62 16.71 -8.35
CA PHE A 314 -4.22 17.61 -7.38
C PHE A 314 -3.57 17.45 -5.99
N ALA A 315 -3.16 18.58 -5.41
CA ALA A 315 -2.70 18.65 -4.03
C ALA A 315 -3.47 19.76 -3.30
N TRP A 316 -4.11 19.39 -2.20
CA TRP A 316 -4.93 20.33 -1.42
C TRP A 316 -4.12 21.01 -0.31
N ASP A 317 -4.03 22.35 -0.34
CA ASP A 317 -3.56 23.13 0.79
C ASP A 317 -4.72 23.48 1.73
N SER A 318 -4.88 22.68 2.77
CA SER A 318 -5.88 22.88 3.82
C SER A 318 -5.42 23.82 4.97
N SER A 319 -4.30 24.53 4.83
CA SER A 319 -3.71 25.34 5.91
C SER A 319 -4.66 26.42 6.45
N SER A 320 -5.49 27.03 5.59
CA SER A 320 -6.51 28.00 5.99
C SER A 320 -7.74 27.38 6.67
N LEU A 321 -7.91 26.06 6.61
CA LEU A 321 -9.07 25.31 7.11
C LEU A 321 -8.72 24.33 8.22
N THR A 322 -7.55 24.47 8.86
CA THR A 322 -7.03 23.51 9.85
C THR A 322 -8.04 23.21 10.97
N ASN A 323 -8.75 24.21 11.47
CA ASN A 323 -9.73 24.00 12.55
C ASN A 323 -10.94 23.19 12.05
N GLN A 324 -11.42 23.43 10.84
CA GLN A 324 -12.53 22.71 10.23
C GLN A 324 -12.14 21.26 9.95
N VAL A 325 -10.97 21.04 9.36
CA VAL A 325 -10.40 19.70 9.13
C VAL A 325 -10.28 18.92 10.44
N THR A 326 -9.72 19.55 11.48
CA THR A 326 -9.62 18.92 12.80
C THR A 326 -10.99 18.58 13.38
N ALA A 327 -11.98 19.46 13.26
CA ALA A 327 -13.33 19.20 13.75
C ALA A 327 -13.98 18.01 13.02
N CYS A 328 -13.84 17.93 11.69
CA CYS A 328 -14.34 16.81 10.91
C CYS A 328 -13.65 15.49 11.29
N ASN A 329 -12.31 15.49 11.39
CA ASN A 329 -11.54 14.31 11.79
C ASN A 329 -11.91 13.82 13.19
N ASN A 330 -12.18 14.72 14.14
CA ASN A 330 -12.68 14.35 15.47
C ASN A 330 -14.05 13.64 15.41
N VAL A 331 -14.92 14.05 14.49
CA VAL A 331 -16.21 13.36 14.29
C VAL A 331 -15.98 11.96 13.71
N VAL A 332 -15.13 11.83 12.66
CA VAL A 332 -14.80 10.53 12.07
C VAL A 332 -14.26 9.59 13.15
N SER A 333 -13.24 10.03 13.91
CA SER A 333 -12.62 9.21 14.95
C SER A 333 -13.56 8.75 16.07
N GLN A 334 -14.68 9.45 16.31
CA GLN A 334 -15.70 9.01 17.27
C GLN A 334 -16.45 7.75 16.80
N TYR A 335 -16.48 7.50 15.50
CA TYR A 335 -17.20 6.38 14.90
C TYR A 335 -16.31 5.26 14.38
N ASP A 336 -14.98 5.47 14.31
CA ASP A 336 -14.03 4.45 13.84
C ASP A 336 -14.01 3.18 14.71
N THR A 337 -14.42 3.26 15.96
CA THR A 337 -14.42 2.16 16.91
C THR A 337 -15.83 1.69 17.29
N ALA A 338 -16.86 2.24 16.68
CA ALA A 338 -18.26 1.92 16.96
C ALA A 338 -18.79 0.88 15.98
#